data_187a2eba8b1aa8f6bba9f00f42d9ba22
#
_entry.id   187a2eba8b1aa8f6bba9f00f42d9ba22
#
_cell.length_a   1.000
_cell.length_b   1.000
_cell.length_c   1.000
_cell.angle_alpha   90.00
_cell.angle_beta   90.00
_cell.angle_gamma   90.00
#
_symmetry.space_group_name_H-M   'P 1'
#
loop_
_entity.id
_entity.type
_entity.pdbx_description
1 polymer ?
#
loop_
_entity_poly.entity_id
_entity_poly.type
_entity_poly.pdbx_seq_one_letter_code
_entity_poly.pdbx_strand_id
1 'polypeptide(L)'
;MLNAREFSHRLLQEVITPASTVIDATAGNGHDTLFLARLVPAGRVYAFDIQAAAIEQTRQRLARHALAWPAEPAAPVTLIHDSHARLDRHLPADEAVCAAIFNLGYLPGSNKSVITQGESTWRAVESIQARLRPGGRIAIVAYHGHDGGADEMALLQRRLAALDARQWQVLQYQFINQPNCPPVCFGISKKAPERG
;
A
#
# COMPACT_ATOMS: atom_id res chain seq x y z
N MET A 1 5.77 20.64 4.92
CA MET A 1 6.27 19.37 4.36
C MET A 1 5.30 18.26 4.73
N LEU A 2 5.04 17.33 3.81
CA LEU A 2 4.15 16.20 4.05
C LEU A 2 4.82 15.19 4.99
N ASN A 3 4.05 14.54 5.88
CA ASN A 3 4.56 13.35 6.58
C ASN A 3 4.63 12.15 5.61
N ALA A 4 5.25 11.03 6.04
CA ALA A 4 5.49 9.88 5.17
C ALA A 4 4.19 9.31 4.55
N ARG A 5 3.09 9.26 5.32
CA ARG A 5 1.78 8.78 4.84
C ARG A 5 1.14 9.78 3.87
N GLU A 6 1.15 11.06 4.17
CA GLU A 6 0.64 12.10 3.25
C GLU A 6 1.43 12.10 1.94
N PHE A 7 2.76 11.91 2.02
CA PHE A 7 3.60 11.78 0.84
C PHE A 7 3.25 10.53 0.03
N SER A 8 3.01 9.38 0.66
CA SER A 8 2.57 8.16 -0.05
C SER A 8 1.26 8.37 -0.80
N HIS A 9 0.28 9.03 -0.18
CA HIS A 9 -0.99 9.39 -0.82
C HIS A 9 -0.76 10.30 -2.03
N ARG A 10 0.07 11.35 -1.89
CA ARG A 10 0.38 12.26 -2.98
C ARG A 10 1.04 11.54 -4.15
N LEU A 11 2.00 10.68 -3.85
CA LEU A 11 2.71 9.85 -4.83
C LEU A 11 1.75 8.99 -5.67
N LEU A 12 0.77 8.37 -5.02
CA LEU A 12 -0.18 7.49 -5.71
C LEU A 12 -1.26 8.26 -6.48
N GLN A 13 -1.73 9.40 -5.96
CA GLN A 13 -2.72 10.24 -6.64
C GLN A 13 -2.29 10.67 -8.04
N GLU A 14 -1.00 10.86 -8.28
CA GLU A 14 -0.47 11.31 -9.58
C GLU A 14 -0.69 10.31 -10.71
N VAL A 15 -0.89 9.02 -10.39
CA VAL A 15 -1.02 7.95 -11.39
C VAL A 15 -2.37 7.27 -11.39
N ILE A 16 -3.15 7.41 -10.32
CA ILE A 16 -4.47 6.79 -10.20
C ILE A 16 -5.47 7.55 -11.07
N THR A 17 -6.27 6.80 -11.82
CA THR A 17 -7.42 7.31 -12.58
C THR A 17 -8.72 6.71 -12.00
N PRO A 18 -9.90 7.30 -12.27
CA PRO A 18 -11.17 6.81 -11.74
C PRO A 18 -11.49 5.33 -12.01
N ALA A 19 -10.95 4.75 -13.09
CA ALA A 19 -11.16 3.34 -13.47
C ALA A 19 -10.00 2.42 -13.08
N SER A 20 -9.05 2.88 -12.25
CA SER A 20 -7.89 2.09 -11.87
C SER A 20 -8.23 0.96 -10.91
N THR A 21 -7.50 -0.17 -11.02
CA THR A 21 -7.42 -1.18 -9.96
C THR A 21 -6.25 -0.84 -9.03
N VAL A 22 -6.54 -0.80 -7.73
CA VAL A 22 -5.57 -0.42 -6.70
C VAL A 22 -5.60 -1.41 -5.53
N ILE A 23 -4.48 -1.50 -4.80
CA ILE A 23 -4.32 -2.42 -3.67
C ILE A 23 -3.97 -1.65 -2.41
N ASP A 24 -4.70 -1.93 -1.32
CA ASP A 24 -4.29 -1.66 0.05
C ASP A 24 -3.80 -2.98 0.67
N ALA A 25 -2.48 -3.13 0.81
CA ALA A 25 -1.88 -4.37 1.29
C ALA A 25 -1.93 -4.52 2.82
N THR A 26 -2.39 -3.49 3.53
CA THR A 26 -2.43 -3.40 5.00
C THR A 26 -3.61 -2.55 5.45
N ALA A 27 -4.81 -3.06 5.31
CA ALA A 27 -6.06 -2.31 5.49
C ALA A 27 -6.19 -1.62 6.85
N GLY A 28 -5.78 -2.30 7.93
CA GLY A 28 -5.76 -1.75 9.27
C GLY A 28 -7.11 -1.15 9.69
N ASN A 29 -7.12 0.13 10.01
CA ASN A 29 -8.32 0.88 10.37
C ASN A 29 -9.08 1.44 9.15
N GLY A 30 -8.72 1.07 7.91
CA GLY A 30 -9.40 1.42 6.68
C GLY A 30 -9.22 2.86 6.18
N HIS A 31 -8.23 3.57 6.69
CA HIS A 31 -7.98 4.95 6.24
C HIS A 31 -7.48 5.01 4.80
N ASP A 32 -6.53 4.15 4.46
CA ASP A 32 -5.93 4.11 3.12
C ASP A 32 -6.86 3.42 2.15
N THR A 33 -7.58 2.38 2.59
CA THR A 33 -8.66 1.76 1.81
C THR A 33 -9.72 2.78 1.39
N LEU A 34 -10.20 3.62 2.33
CA LEU A 34 -11.18 4.66 2.02
C LEU A 34 -10.60 5.73 1.08
N PHE A 35 -9.36 6.16 1.32
CA PHE A 35 -8.67 7.09 0.44
C PHE A 35 -8.61 6.57 -1.00
N LEU A 36 -8.20 5.32 -1.19
CA LEU A 36 -8.13 4.69 -2.51
C LEU A 36 -9.53 4.55 -3.15
N ALA A 37 -10.53 4.10 -2.39
CA ALA A 37 -11.90 3.93 -2.88
C ALA A 37 -12.51 5.22 -3.45
N ARG A 38 -12.17 6.36 -2.85
CA ARG A 38 -12.63 7.68 -3.35
C ARG A 38 -11.95 8.12 -4.64
N LEU A 39 -10.73 7.63 -4.89
CA LEU A 39 -9.97 7.98 -6.11
C LEU A 39 -10.38 7.15 -7.33
N VAL A 40 -10.96 5.95 -7.11
CA VAL A 40 -11.26 5.01 -8.20
C VAL A 40 -12.74 4.64 -8.25
N PRO A 41 -13.69 5.61 -8.32
CA PRO A 41 -15.13 5.34 -8.22
C PRO A 41 -15.68 4.40 -9.32
N ALA A 42 -14.99 4.29 -10.44
CA ALA A 42 -15.30 3.36 -11.54
C ALA A 42 -14.28 2.20 -11.62
N GLY A 43 -13.41 2.08 -10.65
CA GLY A 43 -12.35 1.07 -10.57
C GLY A 43 -12.60 0.00 -9.51
N ARG A 44 -11.51 -0.53 -8.93
CA ARG A 44 -11.57 -1.56 -7.89
C ARG A 44 -10.51 -1.34 -6.83
N VAL A 45 -10.84 -1.69 -5.57
CA VAL A 45 -9.90 -1.72 -4.45
C VAL A 45 -9.86 -3.14 -3.88
N TYR A 46 -8.67 -3.72 -3.79
CA TYR A 46 -8.42 -4.95 -3.03
C TYR A 46 -7.70 -4.56 -1.75
N ALA A 47 -8.31 -4.84 -0.59
CA ALA A 47 -7.77 -4.45 0.71
C ALA A 47 -7.51 -5.70 1.57
N PHE A 48 -6.26 -5.89 1.96
CA PHE A 48 -5.78 -7.07 2.68
C PHE A 48 -5.47 -6.74 4.13
N ASP A 49 -5.81 -7.66 5.02
CA ASP A 49 -5.27 -7.68 6.38
C ASP A 49 -5.34 -9.10 6.94
N ILE A 50 -4.34 -9.47 7.75
CA ILE A 50 -4.30 -10.77 8.44
C ILE A 50 -5.15 -10.78 9.71
N GLN A 51 -5.59 -9.62 10.19
CA GLN A 51 -6.39 -9.47 11.39
C GLN A 51 -7.87 -9.28 11.03
N ALA A 52 -8.73 -10.18 11.50
CA ALA A 52 -10.18 -10.05 11.30
C ALA A 52 -10.74 -8.73 11.86
N ALA A 53 -10.17 -8.25 12.98
CA ALA A 53 -10.55 -6.98 13.58
C ALA A 53 -10.27 -5.78 12.65
N ALA A 54 -9.16 -5.79 11.92
CA ALA A 54 -8.80 -4.76 10.95
C ALA A 54 -9.78 -4.75 9.76
N ILE A 55 -10.11 -5.93 9.24
CA ILE A 55 -11.13 -6.08 8.18
C ILE A 55 -12.49 -5.52 8.63
N GLU A 56 -12.91 -5.83 9.86
CA GLU A 56 -14.18 -5.32 10.39
C GLU A 56 -14.15 -3.79 10.61
N GLN A 57 -13.05 -3.25 11.14
CA GLN A 57 -12.89 -1.80 11.31
C GLN A 57 -12.91 -1.07 9.97
N THR A 58 -12.27 -1.64 8.96
CA THR A 58 -12.29 -1.12 7.58
C THR A 58 -13.71 -1.14 7.01
N ARG A 59 -14.46 -2.24 7.18
CA ARG A 59 -15.86 -2.35 6.75
C ARG A 59 -16.74 -1.28 7.39
N GLN A 60 -16.60 -1.09 8.71
CA GLN A 60 -17.35 -0.07 9.44
C GLN A 60 -16.99 1.35 9.02
N ARG A 61 -15.72 1.62 8.69
CA ARG A 61 -15.29 2.92 8.17
C ARG A 61 -15.92 3.21 6.82
N LEU A 62 -15.89 2.26 5.90
CA LEU A 62 -16.50 2.38 4.57
C LEU A 62 -18.02 2.60 4.67
N ALA A 63 -18.70 1.83 5.52
CA ALA A 63 -20.14 1.99 5.75
C ALA A 63 -20.50 3.37 6.34
N ARG A 64 -19.74 3.84 7.34
CA ARG A 64 -19.95 5.17 7.92
C ARG A 64 -19.73 6.28 6.89
N HIS A 65 -18.76 6.13 6.02
CA HIS A 65 -18.52 7.09 4.94
C HIS A 65 -19.69 7.12 3.97
N ALA A 66 -20.15 5.97 3.49
CA ALA A 66 -21.29 5.88 2.57
C ALA A 66 -22.58 6.49 3.16
N LEU A 67 -22.82 6.34 4.47
CA LEU A 67 -23.96 6.96 5.14
C LEU A 67 -23.82 8.49 5.28
N ALA A 68 -22.60 8.99 5.51
CA ALA A 68 -22.33 10.41 5.70
C ALA A 68 -22.30 11.17 4.34
N TRP A 69 -21.88 10.51 3.27
CA TRP A 69 -21.74 11.09 1.92
C TRP A 69 -22.33 10.18 0.85
N PRO A 70 -23.66 9.97 0.83
CA PRO A 70 -24.29 9.02 -0.09
C PRO A 70 -24.17 9.42 -1.56
N ALA A 71 -23.89 10.69 -1.85
CA ALA A 71 -23.70 11.20 -3.21
C ALA A 71 -22.25 11.03 -3.73
N GLU A 72 -21.30 10.68 -2.88
CA GLU A 72 -19.93 10.42 -3.31
C GLU A 72 -19.81 8.97 -3.80
N PRO A 73 -19.57 8.74 -5.10
CA PRO A 73 -19.34 7.39 -5.59
C PRO A 73 -18.04 6.85 -4.98
N ALA A 74 -18.11 5.65 -4.46
CA ALA A 74 -16.94 4.91 -4.01
C ALA A 74 -16.80 3.61 -4.79
N ALA A 75 -15.57 3.20 -5.08
CA ALA A 75 -15.28 1.96 -5.77
C ALA A 75 -15.81 0.76 -5.00
N PRO A 76 -16.15 -0.34 -5.70
CA PRO A 76 -16.27 -1.64 -5.06
C PRO A 76 -14.97 -1.99 -4.33
N VAL A 77 -15.07 -2.24 -3.03
CA VAL A 77 -13.95 -2.66 -2.18
C VAL A 77 -14.11 -4.12 -1.84
N THR A 78 -13.12 -4.93 -2.23
CA THR A 78 -13.00 -6.33 -1.81
C THR A 78 -12.11 -6.39 -0.57
N LEU A 79 -12.72 -6.65 0.59
CA LEU A 79 -12.01 -6.85 1.84
C LEU A 79 -11.57 -8.31 1.96
N ILE A 80 -10.27 -8.53 2.14
CA ILE A 80 -9.66 -9.86 2.11
C ILE A 80 -8.96 -10.12 3.44
N HIS A 81 -9.54 -11.04 4.24
CA HIS A 81 -8.94 -11.50 5.48
C HIS A 81 -7.88 -12.57 5.16
N ASP A 82 -6.72 -12.12 4.68
CA ASP A 82 -5.59 -12.97 4.34
C ASP A 82 -4.30 -12.14 4.31
N SER A 83 -3.15 -12.82 4.26
CA SER A 83 -1.86 -12.17 4.07
C SER A 83 -1.74 -11.61 2.65
N HIS A 84 -1.27 -10.36 2.54
CA HIS A 84 -0.90 -9.77 1.25
C HIS A 84 0.14 -10.59 0.48
N ALA A 85 0.93 -11.43 1.16
CA ALA A 85 1.85 -12.36 0.49
C ALA A 85 1.16 -13.43 -0.36
N ARG A 86 -0.17 -13.57 -0.25
CA ARG A 86 -1.00 -14.50 -1.02
C ARG A 86 -1.94 -13.79 -2.00
N LEU A 87 -1.67 -12.53 -2.33
CA LEU A 87 -2.54 -11.72 -3.19
C LEU A 87 -2.85 -12.39 -4.54
N ASP A 88 -1.95 -13.19 -5.08
CA ASP A 88 -2.16 -13.91 -6.36
C ASP A 88 -3.31 -14.93 -6.32
N ARG A 89 -3.76 -15.33 -5.11
CA ARG A 89 -4.93 -16.21 -4.96
C ARG A 89 -6.25 -15.47 -5.02
N HIS A 90 -6.22 -14.14 -4.90
CA HIS A 90 -7.39 -13.29 -4.73
C HIS A 90 -7.65 -12.36 -5.91
N LEU A 91 -6.62 -12.09 -6.72
CA LEU A 91 -6.74 -11.27 -7.91
C LEU A 91 -6.82 -12.15 -9.16
N PRO A 92 -7.62 -11.78 -10.17
CA PRO A 92 -7.56 -12.41 -11.49
C PRO A 92 -6.12 -12.41 -12.03
N ALA A 93 -5.76 -13.44 -12.80
CA ALA A 93 -4.38 -13.60 -13.28
C ALA A 93 -3.92 -12.44 -14.20
N ASP A 94 -4.86 -11.87 -14.95
CA ASP A 94 -4.68 -10.77 -15.91
C ASP A 94 -5.01 -9.39 -15.31
N GLU A 95 -5.33 -9.29 -14.01
CA GLU A 95 -5.66 -8.01 -13.37
C GLU A 95 -4.43 -7.09 -13.36
N ALA A 96 -4.52 -6.00 -14.12
CA ALA A 96 -3.48 -4.98 -14.17
C ALA A 96 -3.65 -3.99 -13.01
N VAL A 97 -2.63 -3.85 -12.17
CA VAL A 97 -2.61 -2.96 -11.01
C VAL A 97 -2.02 -1.60 -11.38
N CYS A 98 -2.70 -0.54 -10.98
CA CYS A 98 -2.22 0.84 -11.16
C CYS A 98 -1.35 1.31 -9.99
N ALA A 99 -1.82 1.05 -8.77
CA ALA A 99 -1.15 1.53 -7.57
C ALA A 99 -1.37 0.57 -6.40
N ALA A 100 -0.40 0.55 -5.48
CA ALA A 100 -0.52 -0.18 -4.23
C ALA A 100 0.08 0.61 -3.06
N ILE A 101 -0.50 0.42 -1.87
CA ILE A 101 0.00 1.01 -0.63
C ILE A 101 0.22 -0.06 0.42
N PHE A 102 1.30 0.12 1.19
CA PHE A 102 1.63 -0.63 2.40
C PHE A 102 1.87 0.36 3.55
N ASN A 103 1.28 0.09 4.70
CA ASN A 103 1.64 0.71 5.97
C ASN A 103 2.17 -0.38 6.89
N LEU A 104 3.50 -0.50 6.96
CA LEU A 104 4.19 -1.56 7.69
C LEU A 104 4.41 -1.16 9.15
N GLY A 105 4.00 -2.01 10.05
CA GLY A 105 4.07 -1.79 11.48
C GLY A 105 3.04 -2.66 12.18
N TYR A 106 2.50 -2.18 13.29
CA TYR A 106 1.42 -2.84 14.03
C TYR A 106 0.13 -2.03 13.98
N LEU A 107 -1.00 -2.70 14.04
CA LEU A 107 -2.30 -2.03 14.13
C LEU A 107 -2.40 -1.28 15.46
N PRO A 108 -2.60 0.04 15.49
CA PRO A 108 -2.78 0.78 16.74
C PRO A 108 -3.92 0.21 17.58
N GLY A 109 -3.63 -0.14 18.85
CA GLY A 109 -4.61 -0.72 19.77
C GLY A 109 -4.77 -2.24 19.69
N SER A 110 -4.00 -2.95 18.84
CA SER A 110 -4.01 -4.41 18.72
C SER A 110 -2.82 -5.08 19.42
N ASN A 111 -2.80 -6.42 19.37
CA ASN A 111 -1.69 -7.21 19.90
C ASN A 111 -0.40 -6.92 19.10
N LYS A 112 0.60 -6.31 19.76
CA LYS A 112 1.90 -5.95 19.17
C LYS A 112 2.74 -7.14 18.70
N SER A 113 2.36 -8.37 19.01
CA SER A 113 3.05 -9.58 18.51
C SER A 113 2.73 -9.91 17.05
N VAL A 114 1.72 -9.27 16.45
CA VAL A 114 1.37 -9.42 15.03
C VAL A 114 2.02 -8.29 14.25
N ILE A 115 3.26 -8.50 13.81
CA ILE A 115 4.06 -7.54 13.04
C ILE A 115 4.19 -8.05 11.61
N THR A 116 4.21 -7.14 10.66
CA THR A 116 4.51 -7.47 9.26
C THR A 116 5.93 -8.05 9.18
N GLN A 117 6.09 -9.16 8.48
CA GLN A 117 7.41 -9.76 8.27
C GLN A 117 7.95 -9.31 6.92
N GLY A 118 9.19 -8.82 6.88
CA GLY A 118 9.80 -8.27 5.68
C GLY A 118 9.76 -9.19 4.46
N GLU A 119 9.89 -10.50 4.65
CA GLU A 119 9.78 -11.48 3.56
C GLU A 119 8.35 -11.60 3.02
N SER A 120 7.30 -11.49 3.87
CA SER A 120 5.91 -11.50 3.40
C SER A 120 5.58 -10.23 2.61
N THR A 121 6.07 -9.10 3.08
CA THR A 121 5.98 -7.81 2.38
C THR A 121 6.66 -7.87 1.03
N TRP A 122 7.88 -8.41 0.98
CA TRP A 122 8.62 -8.49 -0.27
C TRP A 122 7.94 -9.38 -1.31
N ARG A 123 7.41 -10.55 -0.91
CA ARG A 123 6.61 -11.41 -1.81
C ARG A 123 5.43 -10.66 -2.41
N ALA A 124 4.71 -9.88 -1.60
CA ALA A 124 3.60 -9.07 -2.09
C ALA A 124 4.08 -7.99 -3.07
N VAL A 125 5.21 -7.34 -2.79
CA VAL A 125 5.81 -6.35 -3.68
C VAL A 125 6.15 -6.99 -5.04
N GLU A 126 6.79 -8.16 -5.06
CA GLU A 126 7.10 -8.89 -6.31
C GLU A 126 5.85 -9.26 -7.10
N SER A 127 4.82 -9.80 -6.43
CA SER A 127 3.55 -10.13 -7.07
C SER A 127 2.85 -8.89 -7.65
N ILE A 128 2.89 -7.75 -6.93
CA ILE A 128 2.33 -6.49 -7.44
C ILE A 128 3.18 -5.95 -8.60
N GLN A 129 4.51 -6.01 -8.51
CA GLN A 129 5.41 -5.58 -9.60
C GLN A 129 5.14 -6.31 -10.91
N ALA A 130 4.87 -7.62 -10.85
CA ALA A 130 4.53 -8.42 -12.03
C ALA A 130 3.24 -7.92 -12.72
N ARG A 131 2.26 -7.42 -11.94
CA ARG A 131 0.96 -6.92 -12.39
C ARG A 131 0.91 -5.41 -12.61
N LEU A 132 1.94 -4.69 -12.17
CA LEU A 132 1.95 -3.23 -12.20
C LEU A 132 2.02 -2.73 -13.65
N ARG A 133 1.07 -1.88 -14.03
CA ARG A 133 1.09 -1.26 -15.36
C ARG A 133 2.31 -0.32 -15.53
N PRO A 134 2.78 -0.07 -16.74
CA PRO A 134 3.75 1.00 -16.98
C PRO A 134 3.28 2.34 -16.40
N GLY A 135 4.15 3.06 -15.70
CA GLY A 135 3.83 4.27 -14.95
C GLY A 135 3.11 4.04 -13.62
N GLY A 136 2.72 2.80 -13.29
CA GLY A 136 2.14 2.46 -12.00
C GLY A 136 3.11 2.61 -10.84
N ARG A 137 2.59 2.73 -9.62
CA ARG A 137 3.41 2.98 -8.41
C ARG A 137 3.02 2.12 -7.22
N ILE A 138 4.03 1.78 -6.43
CA ILE A 138 3.87 1.18 -5.09
C ILE A 138 4.42 2.17 -4.09
N ALA A 139 3.69 2.42 -3.02
CA ALA A 139 4.14 3.20 -1.87
C ALA A 139 4.21 2.30 -0.64
N ILE A 140 5.34 2.33 0.07
CA ILE A 140 5.55 1.56 1.30
C ILE A 140 5.92 2.54 2.41
N VAL A 141 5.06 2.69 3.42
CA VAL A 141 5.35 3.46 4.63
C VAL A 141 5.81 2.49 5.70
N ALA A 142 7.07 2.58 6.12
CA ALA A 142 7.68 1.70 7.09
C ALA A 142 7.86 2.42 8.44
N TYR A 143 7.26 1.88 9.50
CA TYR A 143 7.41 2.31 10.89
C TYR A 143 8.43 1.37 11.57
N HIS A 144 9.67 1.83 11.74
CA HIS A 144 10.79 1.00 12.17
C HIS A 144 11.24 1.22 13.62
N GLY A 145 10.51 2.00 14.40
CA GLY A 145 10.79 2.28 15.81
C GLY A 145 10.30 1.21 16.80
N HIS A 146 10.10 -0.04 16.36
CA HIS A 146 9.64 -1.17 17.18
C HIS A 146 10.55 -2.40 16.99
N ASP A 147 10.41 -3.41 17.86
CA ASP A 147 11.18 -4.66 17.76
C ASP A 147 10.98 -5.32 16.40
N GLY A 148 12.07 -5.66 15.71
CA GLY A 148 12.05 -6.23 14.36
C GLY A 148 11.87 -5.21 13.22
N GLY A 149 11.47 -3.97 13.51
CA GLY A 149 11.26 -2.94 12.48
C GLY A 149 12.54 -2.53 11.77
N ALA A 150 13.68 -2.54 12.48
CA ALA A 150 14.98 -2.24 11.88
C ALA A 150 15.39 -3.31 10.85
N ASP A 151 15.14 -4.59 11.12
CA ASP A 151 15.47 -5.69 10.21
C ASP A 151 14.58 -5.68 8.97
N GLU A 152 13.27 -5.42 9.15
CA GLU A 152 12.33 -5.24 8.04
C GLU A 152 12.76 -4.07 7.14
N MET A 153 13.10 -2.94 7.75
CA MET A 153 13.59 -1.75 7.04
C MET A 153 14.86 -2.04 6.25
N ALA A 154 15.86 -2.70 6.87
CA ALA A 154 17.13 -3.06 6.22
C ALA A 154 16.90 -4.04 5.05
N LEU A 155 16.00 -5.01 5.20
CA LEU A 155 15.62 -5.93 4.13
C LEU A 155 15.01 -5.18 2.94
N LEU A 156 14.02 -4.31 3.21
CA LEU A 156 13.37 -3.51 2.17
C LEU A 156 14.36 -2.59 1.45
N GLN A 157 15.20 -1.85 2.19
CA GLN A 157 16.20 -0.97 1.57
C GLN A 157 17.13 -1.73 0.65
N ARG A 158 17.66 -2.88 1.10
CA ARG A 158 18.56 -3.71 0.28
C ARG A 158 17.87 -4.25 -0.98
N ARG A 159 16.64 -4.78 -0.85
CA ARG A 159 15.88 -5.34 -1.96
C ARG A 159 15.49 -4.26 -2.97
N LEU A 160 15.04 -3.11 -2.48
CA LEU A 160 14.63 -1.98 -3.31
C LEU A 160 15.81 -1.35 -4.05
N ALA A 161 16.96 -1.22 -3.41
CA ALA A 161 18.18 -0.72 -4.04
C ALA A 161 18.74 -1.65 -5.13
N ALA A 162 18.41 -2.94 -5.09
CA ALA A 162 18.84 -3.93 -6.07
C ALA A 162 17.92 -4.02 -7.31
N LEU A 163 16.80 -3.30 -7.35
CA LEU A 163 15.91 -3.29 -8.50
C LEU A 163 16.60 -2.70 -9.74
N ASP A 164 16.38 -3.31 -10.91
CA ASP A 164 16.94 -2.84 -12.18
C ASP A 164 16.47 -1.41 -12.51
N ALA A 165 17.36 -0.45 -12.47
CA ALA A 165 17.08 0.96 -12.71
C ALA A 165 16.58 1.26 -14.15
N ARG A 166 16.72 0.33 -15.09
CA ARG A 166 16.13 0.45 -16.43
C ARG A 166 14.61 0.26 -16.40
N GLN A 167 14.10 -0.58 -15.49
CA GLN A 167 12.68 -0.90 -15.35
C GLN A 167 12.01 -0.15 -14.23
N TRP A 168 12.74 0.15 -13.15
CA TRP A 168 12.21 0.68 -11.91
C TRP A 168 12.89 1.98 -11.51
N GLN A 169 12.12 2.88 -10.97
CA GLN A 169 12.61 4.05 -10.27
C GLN A 169 12.17 3.97 -8.82
N VAL A 170 13.14 4.04 -7.91
CA VAL A 170 12.90 3.94 -6.47
C VAL A 170 13.33 5.23 -5.81
N LEU A 171 12.49 5.75 -4.90
CA LEU A 171 12.83 6.88 -4.04
C LEU A 171 12.62 6.50 -2.57
N GLN A 172 13.34 7.18 -1.70
CA GLN A 172 13.14 7.18 -0.26
C GLN A 172 12.84 8.60 0.20
N TYR A 173 11.73 8.78 0.92
CA TYR A 173 11.33 10.04 1.54
C TYR A 173 11.40 9.88 3.06
N GLN A 174 12.23 10.71 3.71
CA GLN A 174 12.51 10.61 5.14
C GLN A 174 12.87 11.98 5.72
N PHE A 175 12.42 12.25 6.94
CA PHE A 175 12.95 13.34 7.74
C PHE A 175 14.24 12.89 8.43
N ILE A 176 15.35 13.58 8.19
CA ILE A 176 16.69 13.14 8.67
C ILE A 176 17.09 13.74 10.03
N ASN A 177 16.33 14.73 10.50
CA ASN A 177 16.65 15.48 11.73
C ASN A 177 15.57 15.34 12.82
N GLN A 178 14.58 14.46 12.62
CA GLN A 178 13.54 14.22 13.62
C GLN A 178 13.94 13.09 14.58
N PRO A 179 13.69 13.24 15.89
CA PRO A 179 13.91 12.19 16.87
C PRO A 179 12.87 11.06 16.73
N ASN A 180 13.05 9.97 17.45
CA ASN A 180 12.10 8.87 17.60
C ASN A 180 11.77 8.08 16.31
N CYS A 181 12.77 7.88 15.44
CA CYS A 181 12.65 7.03 14.26
C CYS A 181 11.40 7.33 13.42
N PRO A 182 11.30 8.53 12.81
CA PRO A 182 10.13 8.87 12.00
C PRO A 182 9.92 7.86 10.87
N PRO A 183 8.67 7.60 10.48
CA PRO A 183 8.40 6.65 9.41
C PRO A 183 9.03 7.09 8.09
N VAL A 184 9.47 6.10 7.32
CA VAL A 184 10.07 6.29 5.99
C VAL A 184 9.05 5.87 4.93
N CYS A 185 8.93 6.64 3.85
CA CYS A 185 8.16 6.23 2.69
C CYS A 185 9.09 5.85 1.54
N PHE A 186 8.94 4.63 1.03
CA PHE A 186 9.52 4.22 -0.24
C PHE A 186 8.48 4.34 -1.34
N GLY A 187 8.87 4.96 -2.46
CA GLY A 187 8.10 5.01 -3.68
C GLY A 187 8.78 4.17 -4.76
N ILE A 188 8.05 3.26 -5.39
CA ILE A 188 8.53 2.41 -6.47
C ILE A 188 7.67 2.72 -7.69
N SER A 189 8.27 3.12 -8.79
CA SER A 189 7.58 3.41 -10.04
C SER A 189 8.08 2.48 -11.14
N LYS A 190 7.15 1.83 -11.87
CA LYS A 190 7.47 1.10 -13.08
C LYS A 190 7.66 2.07 -14.22
N LYS A 191 8.83 2.10 -14.84
CA LYS A 191 9.09 2.96 -15.98
C LYS A 191 8.18 2.61 -17.16
N ALA A 192 7.68 3.61 -17.86
CA ALA A 192 7.06 3.38 -19.15
C ALA A 192 8.15 2.96 -20.17
N PRO A 193 7.84 2.10 -21.14
CA PRO A 193 8.76 1.82 -22.24
C PRO A 193 9.11 3.14 -22.93
N GLU A 194 10.38 3.33 -23.25
CA GLU A 194 10.83 4.47 -24.01
C GLU A 194 10.06 4.47 -25.34
N ARG A 195 9.44 5.62 -25.67
CA ARG A 195 8.88 5.78 -27.01
C ARG A 195 10.05 5.88 -27.96
N GLY A 196 10.30 4.84 -28.70
CA GLY A 196 11.23 4.85 -29.84
C GLY A 196 10.77 5.85 -30.91
#